data_5b0f059b58858ef505a371b01cfd6eac
#
_entry.id   5b0f059b58858ef505a371b01cfd6eac
#
_cell.length_a   1.000
_cell.length_b   1.000
_cell.length_c   1.000
_cell.angle_alpha   90.00
_cell.angle_beta   90.00
_cell.angle_gamma   90.00
#
_symmetry.space_group_name_H-M   'P 1'
#
loop_
_entity.id
_entity.type
_entity.pdbx_description
1 polymer ?
#
loop_
_entity_poly.entity_id
_entity_poly.type
_entity_poly.pdbx_seq_one_letter_code
_entity_poly.pdbx_strand_id
1 'polypeptide(L)' 'GNLEGKTVVITGSLESMTRDEAQERIVAAGGRAAGSVSGRTDWLVVGSDPGSSKMSEAEKHGVETIDEKAFLKRLG' A
#
# COMPACT_ATOMS: atom_id res chain seq x y z
N GLY A 1 -4.26 11.74 -10.94
CA GLY A 1 -4.82 11.24 -9.70
C GLY A 1 -3.95 11.51 -8.48
N ASN A 2 -4.50 11.24 -7.31
CA ASN A 2 -3.82 11.58 -6.05
C ASN A 2 -2.58 10.73 -5.77
N LEU A 3 -2.46 9.57 -6.42
CA LEU A 3 -1.33 8.68 -6.21
C LEU A 3 -0.40 8.62 -7.42
N GLU A 4 -0.48 9.60 -8.28
CA GLU A 4 0.29 9.59 -9.51
C GLU A 4 1.80 9.50 -9.22
N GLY A 5 2.45 8.55 -9.88
CA GLY A 5 3.87 8.30 -9.71
C GLY A 5 4.23 7.53 -8.46
N LYS A 6 3.26 7.14 -7.63
CA LYS A 6 3.53 6.43 -6.38
C LYS A 6 3.36 4.92 -6.56
N THR A 7 4.23 4.17 -5.91
CA THR A 7 4.15 2.71 -5.86
C THR A 7 3.69 2.31 -4.47
N VAL A 8 2.61 1.54 -4.40
CA VAL A 8 1.96 1.16 -3.14
C VAL A 8 1.85 -0.35 -3.04
N VAL A 9 2.20 -0.89 -1.89
CA VAL A 9 2.07 -2.32 -1.59
C VAL A 9 1.10 -2.46 -0.42
N ILE A 10 0.29 -3.52 -0.45
CA ILE A 10 -0.71 -3.78 0.61
C ILE A 10 -0.35 -5.09 1.29
N THR A 11 -0.36 -5.08 2.63
CA THR A 11 -0.19 -6.29 3.41
C THR A 11 -1.31 -6.40 4.44
N GLY A 12 -1.76 -7.63 4.69
CA GLY A 12 -2.88 -7.87 5.59
C GLY A 12 -4.22 -7.68 4.92
N SER A 13 -5.27 -7.62 5.73
CA SER A 13 -6.66 -7.49 5.25
C SER A 13 -7.19 -6.11 5.59
N LEU A 14 -7.82 -5.48 4.61
CA LEU A 14 -8.48 -4.18 4.80
C LEU A 14 -9.94 -4.41 5.18
N GLU A 15 -10.51 -3.48 5.97
CA GLU A 15 -11.89 -3.60 6.43
C GLU A 15 -12.91 -3.14 5.39
N SER A 16 -12.60 -2.06 4.69
CA SER A 16 -13.57 -1.41 3.80
C SER A 16 -13.51 -1.90 2.36
N MET A 17 -12.52 -2.70 2.02
CA MET A 17 -12.37 -3.20 0.66
C MET A 17 -11.48 -4.43 0.62
N THR A 18 -11.59 -5.21 -0.46
CA THR A 18 -10.68 -6.33 -0.70
C THR A 18 -9.35 -5.79 -1.20
N ARG A 19 -8.33 -6.66 -1.18
CA ARG A 19 -7.02 -6.30 -1.74
C ARG A 19 -7.14 -5.93 -3.22
N ASP A 20 -7.92 -6.69 -3.98
CA ASP A 20 -8.12 -6.43 -5.40
C ASP A 20 -8.75 -5.07 -5.63
N GLU A 21 -9.77 -4.73 -4.83
CA GLU A 21 -10.40 -3.42 -4.91
C GLU A 21 -9.42 -2.30 -4.59
N ALA A 22 -8.58 -2.52 -3.57
CA ALA A 22 -7.58 -1.54 -3.19
C ALA A 22 -6.56 -1.32 -4.32
N GLN A 23 -6.14 -2.39 -4.97
CA GLN A 23 -5.21 -2.30 -6.09
C GLN A 23 -5.84 -1.53 -7.26
N GLU A 24 -7.11 -1.79 -7.55
CA GLU A 24 -7.84 -1.05 -8.58
C GLU A 24 -7.92 0.44 -8.27
N ARG A 25 -8.15 0.79 -7.01
CA ARG A 25 -8.21 2.19 -6.59
C ARG A 25 -6.87 2.88 -6.72
N ILE A 26 -5.79 2.17 -6.42
CA ILE A 26 -4.43 2.71 -6.59
C ILE A 26 -4.19 3.04 -8.06
N VAL A 27 -4.50 2.12 -8.95
CA VAL A 27 -4.33 2.32 -10.39
C VAL A 27 -5.22 3.45 -10.88
N ALA A 28 -6.47 3.49 -10.44
CA ALA A 28 -7.41 4.55 -10.81
C ALA A 28 -6.93 5.93 -10.36
N ALA A 29 -6.18 5.99 -9.26
CA ALA A 29 -5.61 7.24 -8.75
C ALA A 29 -4.27 7.60 -9.41
N GLY A 30 -3.84 6.84 -10.40
CA GLY A 30 -2.60 7.09 -11.12
C GLY A 30 -1.38 6.42 -10.54
N GLY A 31 -1.54 5.62 -9.49
CA GLY A 31 -0.45 4.93 -8.85
C GLY A 31 -0.18 3.55 -9.43
N ARG A 32 0.80 2.88 -8.87
CA ARG A 32 1.17 1.52 -9.21
C ARG A 32 0.96 0.62 -8.01
N ALA A 33 0.19 -0.45 -8.19
CA ALA A 33 0.01 -1.47 -7.17
C ALA A 33 1.05 -2.57 -7.40
N ALA A 34 1.93 -2.77 -6.42
CA ALA A 34 2.98 -3.78 -6.51
C ALA A 34 2.72 -4.91 -5.52
N GLY A 35 3.21 -6.09 -5.86
CA GLY A 35 3.02 -7.28 -5.01
C GLY A 35 4.10 -7.48 -3.97
N SER A 36 5.20 -6.75 -4.07
CA SER A 36 6.31 -6.89 -3.13
C SER A 36 6.94 -5.53 -2.84
N VAL A 37 7.53 -5.43 -1.65
CA VAL A 37 8.20 -4.22 -1.20
C VAL A 37 9.62 -4.17 -1.79
N SER A 38 10.01 -2.99 -2.26
CA SER A 38 11.36 -2.77 -2.79
C SER A 38 11.79 -1.36 -2.45
N GLY A 39 13.00 -1.00 -2.84
CA GLY A 39 13.49 0.36 -2.64
C GLY A 39 12.71 1.42 -3.41
N ARG A 40 11.87 1.00 -4.36
CA ARG A 40 11.02 1.91 -5.13
C ARG A 40 9.61 2.04 -4.59
N THR A 41 9.27 1.28 -3.56
CA THR A 41 7.95 1.36 -2.94
C THR A 41 7.85 2.65 -2.13
N ASP A 42 6.80 3.41 -2.36
CA ASP A 42 6.57 4.66 -1.64
C ASP A 42 5.85 4.43 -0.32
N TRP A 43 4.81 3.59 -0.33
CA TRP A 43 4.05 3.29 0.89
C TRP A 43 3.72 1.83 1.00
N LEU A 44 3.69 1.32 2.23
CA LEU A 44 3.15 0.01 2.55
C LEU A 44 1.88 0.21 3.37
N VAL A 45 0.74 -0.19 2.83
CA VAL A 45 -0.54 -0.13 3.54
C VAL A 45 -0.66 -1.36 4.42
N VAL A 46 -0.79 -1.14 5.73
CA VAL A 46 -0.83 -2.22 6.72
C VAL A 46 -2.27 -2.41 7.21
N GLY A 47 -2.85 -3.54 6.87
CA GLY A 47 -4.17 -3.94 7.35
C GLY A 47 -4.06 -4.86 8.56
N SER A 48 -5.12 -5.65 8.81
CA SER A 48 -5.13 -6.64 9.89
C SER A 48 -4.27 -7.84 9.51
N ASP A 49 -3.55 -8.37 10.49
CA ASP A 49 -2.66 -9.53 10.30
C ASP A 49 -1.66 -9.33 9.14
N PRO A 50 -0.85 -8.28 9.23
CA PRO A 50 0.10 -8.01 8.15
C PRO A 50 1.18 -9.08 8.04
N GLY A 51 1.65 -9.33 6.84
CA GLY A 51 2.73 -10.29 6.61
C GLY A 51 4.06 -9.78 7.17
N SER A 52 4.75 -10.62 7.96
CA SER A 52 6.02 -10.24 8.56
C SER A 52 7.10 -9.94 7.51
N SER A 53 7.08 -10.66 6.39
CA SER A 53 8.04 -10.45 5.31
C SER A 53 7.94 -9.05 4.72
N LYS A 54 6.72 -8.58 4.44
CA LYS A 54 6.52 -7.25 3.89
C LYS A 54 6.87 -6.16 4.89
N MET A 55 6.56 -6.38 6.17
CA MET A 55 6.92 -5.42 7.22
C MET A 55 8.44 -5.30 7.36
N SER A 56 9.15 -6.44 7.33
CA SER A 56 10.61 -6.45 7.40
C SER A 56 11.24 -5.76 6.21
N GLU A 57 10.72 -6.01 5.02
CA GLU A 57 11.22 -5.39 3.80
C GLU A 57 10.99 -3.87 3.81
N ALA A 58 9.85 -3.44 4.32
CA ALA A 58 9.56 -2.01 4.43
C ALA A 58 10.56 -1.32 5.36
N GLU A 59 10.88 -1.95 6.48
CA GLU A 59 11.87 -1.43 7.41
C GLU A 59 13.24 -1.38 6.77
N LYS A 60 13.61 -2.46 6.07
CA LYS A 60 14.91 -2.57 5.41
C LYS A 60 15.11 -1.49 4.36
N HIS A 61 14.08 -1.16 3.60
CA HIS A 61 14.15 -0.18 2.51
C HIS A 61 13.73 1.23 2.93
N GLY A 62 13.37 1.41 4.21
CA GLY A 62 12.93 2.72 4.69
C GLY A 62 11.60 3.16 4.10
N VAL A 63 10.72 2.22 3.78
CA VAL A 63 9.41 2.51 3.20
C VAL A 63 8.44 2.97 4.29
N GLU A 64 7.71 4.04 4.02
CA GLU A 64 6.70 4.55 4.94
C GLU A 64 5.55 3.55 5.05
N THR A 65 5.15 3.22 6.29
CA THR A 65 3.98 2.36 6.52
C THR A 65 2.79 3.23 6.91
N ILE A 66 1.63 2.92 6.34
CA ILE A 66 0.40 3.65 6.63
C ILE A 66 -0.71 2.65 6.89
N ASP A 67 -1.71 3.07 7.68
CA ASP A 67 -2.88 2.22 7.92
C ASP A 67 -3.95 2.46 6.85
N GLU A 68 -5.04 1.70 6.93
CA GLU A 68 -6.13 1.82 5.97
C GLU A 68 -6.73 3.22 5.96
N LYS A 69 -6.89 3.83 7.12
CA LYS A 69 -7.46 5.16 7.24
C LYS A 69 -6.61 6.19 6.51
N ALA A 70 -5.31 6.14 6.69
CA ALA A 70 -4.39 7.04 6.00
C ALA A 70 -4.41 6.77 4.49
N PHE A 71 -4.49 5.50 4.10
CA PHE A 71 -4.59 5.11 2.71
C PHE A 71 -5.83 5.71 2.04
N LEU A 72 -6.98 5.60 2.71
CA LEU A 72 -8.23 6.18 2.19
C LEU A 72 -8.13 7.70 2.02
N LYS A 73 -7.48 8.38 2.94
CA LYS A 73 -7.25 9.81 2.83
C LYS A 73 -6.40 10.17 1.62
N ARG A 74 -5.39 9.35 1.35
CA ARG A 74 -4.49 9.61 0.22
C ARG A 74 -5.11 9.28 -1.12
N LEU A 75 -6.13 8.43 -1.13
CA LEU A 75 -6.91 8.16 -2.34
C LEU A 75 -7.79 9.36 -2.71
N GLY A 76 -8.13 10.15 -1.76
CA GLY A 76 -8.97 11.31 -1.97
C GLY A 76 -10.44 11.03 -1.65
#